data_1f23f9b201ac5b0ba1d2bf7a8f90e9ab
#
_entry.id   1f23f9b201ac5b0ba1d2bf7a8f90e9ab
#
_cell.length_a   1.000
_cell.length_b   1.000
_cell.length_c   1.000
_cell.angle_alpha   90.00
_cell.angle_beta   90.00
_cell.angle_gamma   90.00
#
_symmetry.space_group_name_H-M   'P 1'
#
loop_
_entity.id
_entity.type
_entity.pdbx_description
1 polymer ?
#
loop_
_entity_poly.entity_id
_entity_poly.type
_entity_poly.pdbx_seq_one_letter_code
_entity_poly.pdbx_strand_id
1 'polypeptide(L)'
;MNNRNFEQWIATFKPSIATYDYYSDFPKIIRNIEEWKIELNILNALVGSKNMEEDFEKIITRYPETLKCIPLLLAVRENKIYAQDEDGQFLYDFKKMNYNVDRYKEFMRKTGLFDLLQNHITGNLIDYVTGVEAGLDSNARKNRGGHLMEDLVEKYIQEAGFEKDRNYFKEMYLKDVEKKWNIDLSALSNQGKAAKRFDFVIKTDQMIYAVETNFYAS
;
A
#
# COMPACT_ATOMS: atom_id res chain seq x y z
N MET A 1 36.94 17.96 -13.16
CA MET A 1 36.17 16.77 -12.77
C MET A 1 37.03 15.93 -11.85
N ASN A 2 36.68 15.85 -10.57
CA ASN A 2 37.41 15.00 -9.62
C ASN A 2 37.13 13.54 -9.98
N ASN A 3 38.17 12.86 -10.47
CA ASN A 3 38.14 11.42 -10.70
C ASN A 3 38.08 10.72 -9.33
N ARG A 4 36.89 10.66 -8.72
CA ARG A 4 36.69 9.81 -7.54
C ARG A 4 36.87 8.39 -8.04
N ASN A 5 37.91 7.73 -7.54
CA ASN A 5 38.14 6.32 -7.82
C ASN A 5 36.90 5.54 -7.40
N PHE A 6 36.29 4.81 -8.32
CA PHE A 6 35.06 4.03 -8.11
C PHE A 6 35.18 3.10 -6.89
N GLU A 7 36.36 2.52 -6.68
CA GLU A 7 36.63 1.66 -5.52
C GLU A 7 36.61 2.42 -4.19
N GLN A 8 37.13 3.65 -4.16
CA GLN A 8 37.04 4.51 -2.98
C GLN A 8 35.60 4.91 -2.70
N TRP A 9 34.80 5.12 -3.73
CA TRP A 9 33.38 5.42 -3.59
C TRP A 9 32.62 4.20 -3.05
N ILE A 10 32.82 2.99 -3.58
CA ILE A 10 32.22 1.76 -3.08
C ILE A 10 32.62 1.49 -1.62
N ALA A 11 33.87 1.75 -1.26
CA ALA A 11 34.36 1.59 0.12
C ALA A 11 33.64 2.50 1.15
N THR A 12 32.93 3.53 0.67
CA THR A 12 32.09 4.36 1.55
C THR A 12 30.74 3.70 1.88
N PHE A 13 30.33 2.67 1.14
CA PHE A 13 29.11 1.92 1.46
C PHE A 13 29.36 1.01 2.65
N LYS A 14 28.80 1.38 3.79
CA LYS A 14 28.83 0.52 4.97
C LYS A 14 27.75 -0.57 4.80
N PRO A 15 28.10 -1.85 4.96
CA PRO A 15 27.06 -2.88 5.06
C PRO A 15 26.20 -2.54 6.27
N SER A 16 24.92 -2.30 6.05
CA SER A 16 23.95 -2.11 7.12
C SER A 16 22.91 -3.22 7.07
N ILE A 17 22.76 -3.93 8.18
CA ILE A 17 21.60 -4.78 8.38
C ILE A 17 20.48 -3.84 8.82
N ALA A 18 19.45 -3.74 8.01
CA ALA A 18 18.27 -2.99 8.38
C ALA A 18 17.65 -3.58 9.65
N THR A 19 17.23 -2.73 10.58
CA THR A 19 16.49 -3.16 11.76
C THR A 19 15.09 -3.64 11.38
N TYR A 20 14.44 -4.35 12.29
CA TYR A 20 13.12 -4.91 12.06
C TYR A 20 12.08 -3.86 11.62
N ASP A 21 12.18 -2.63 12.13
CA ASP A 21 11.31 -1.50 11.80
C ASP A 21 11.37 -1.10 10.31
N TYR A 22 12.49 -1.40 9.64
CA TYR A 22 12.60 -1.22 8.20
C TYR A 22 11.69 -2.20 7.44
N TYR A 23 11.56 -3.43 7.94
CA TYR A 23 10.79 -4.48 7.27
C TYR A 23 9.30 -4.40 7.54
N SER A 24 8.91 -4.04 8.76
CA SER A 24 7.50 -3.94 9.17
C SER A 24 7.35 -2.94 10.32
N ASP A 25 6.35 -2.06 10.19
CA ASP A 25 5.99 -1.12 11.26
C ASP A 25 5.07 -1.83 12.27
N PHE A 26 5.65 -2.70 13.12
CA PHE A 26 4.91 -3.43 14.13
C PHE A 26 4.14 -2.54 15.11
N PRO A 27 4.70 -1.43 15.61
CA PRO A 27 3.94 -0.51 16.44
C PRO A 27 2.64 -0.03 15.80
N LYS A 28 2.65 0.22 14.48
CA LYS A 28 1.46 0.60 13.73
C LYS A 28 0.49 -0.57 13.57
N ILE A 29 1.00 -1.75 13.21
CA ILE A 29 0.21 -2.98 13.07
C ILE A 29 -0.51 -3.29 14.39
N ILE A 30 0.21 -3.28 15.51
CA ILE A 30 -0.34 -3.54 16.84
C ILE A 30 -1.44 -2.53 17.17
N ARG A 31 -1.22 -1.22 16.95
CA ARG A 31 -2.25 -0.20 17.19
C ARG A 31 -3.50 -0.46 16.35
N ASN A 32 -3.35 -0.81 15.08
CA ASN A 32 -4.49 -1.13 14.21
C ASN A 32 -5.26 -2.33 14.75
N ILE A 33 -4.57 -3.39 15.15
CA ILE A 33 -5.21 -4.60 15.70
C ILE A 33 -5.94 -4.32 17.00
N GLU A 34 -5.36 -3.54 17.92
CA GLU A 34 -6.02 -3.17 19.17
C GLU A 34 -7.35 -2.42 18.94
N GLU A 35 -7.46 -1.65 17.84
CA GLU A 35 -8.70 -0.97 17.46
C GLU A 35 -9.84 -1.94 17.10
N TRP A 36 -9.51 -3.13 16.58
CA TRP A 36 -10.51 -4.12 16.12
C TRP A 36 -10.56 -5.39 16.96
N LYS A 37 -9.78 -5.46 18.00
CA LYS A 37 -9.54 -6.68 18.79
C LYS A 37 -10.81 -7.25 19.41
N ILE A 38 -11.71 -6.39 19.91
CA ILE A 38 -12.95 -6.82 20.55
C ILE A 38 -13.86 -7.45 19.49
N GLU A 39 -14.07 -6.77 18.37
CA GLU A 39 -14.95 -7.24 17.30
C GLU A 39 -14.40 -8.50 16.63
N LEU A 40 -13.08 -8.60 16.43
CA LEU A 40 -12.43 -9.81 15.93
C LEU A 40 -12.60 -10.99 16.90
N ASN A 41 -12.54 -10.75 18.21
CA ASN A 41 -12.81 -11.79 19.21
C ASN A 41 -14.27 -12.27 19.19
N ILE A 42 -15.23 -11.37 18.97
CA ILE A 42 -16.64 -11.75 18.80
C ILE A 42 -16.79 -12.61 17.53
N LEU A 43 -16.19 -12.19 16.43
CA LEU A 43 -16.22 -12.93 15.16
C LEU A 43 -15.47 -14.27 15.21
N ASN A 44 -14.53 -14.46 16.14
CA ASN A 44 -13.87 -15.77 16.35
C ASN A 44 -14.89 -16.89 16.68
N ALA A 45 -16.08 -16.55 17.17
CA ALA A 45 -17.14 -17.54 17.40
C ALA A 45 -17.63 -18.21 16.10
N LEU A 46 -17.33 -17.62 14.94
CA LEU A 46 -17.65 -18.20 13.63
C LEU A 46 -16.64 -19.26 13.19
N VAL A 47 -15.41 -19.23 13.72
CA VAL A 47 -14.36 -20.15 13.30
C VAL A 47 -14.77 -21.58 13.63
N GLY A 48 -14.92 -22.40 12.58
CA GLY A 48 -15.35 -23.80 12.69
C GLY A 48 -16.82 -23.99 13.04
N SER A 49 -17.66 -22.95 12.94
CA SER A 49 -19.09 -23.11 13.16
C SER A 49 -19.71 -24.06 12.15
N LYS A 50 -20.59 -24.95 12.64
CA LYS A 50 -21.38 -25.87 11.79
C LYS A 50 -22.63 -25.18 11.23
N ASN A 51 -23.10 -24.12 11.88
CA ASN A 51 -24.28 -23.35 11.49
C ASN A 51 -23.88 -21.93 11.08
N MET A 52 -22.90 -21.83 10.19
CA MET A 52 -22.17 -20.60 9.83
C MET A 52 -23.09 -19.41 9.55
N GLU A 53 -24.10 -19.57 8.71
CA GLU A 53 -24.99 -18.48 8.29
C GLU A 53 -25.90 -17.99 9.44
N GLU A 54 -26.41 -18.92 10.23
CA GLU A 54 -27.27 -18.58 11.40
C GLU A 54 -26.44 -17.88 12.49
N ASP A 55 -25.23 -18.38 12.74
CA ASP A 55 -24.35 -17.81 13.76
C ASP A 55 -23.82 -16.44 13.32
N PHE A 56 -23.53 -16.26 12.04
CA PHE A 56 -23.20 -14.96 11.46
C PHE A 56 -24.37 -13.96 11.66
N GLU A 57 -25.61 -14.37 11.32
CA GLU A 57 -26.79 -13.54 11.51
C GLU A 57 -26.99 -13.13 12.97
N LYS A 58 -26.87 -14.09 13.91
CA LYS A 58 -26.96 -13.81 15.35
C LYS A 58 -25.91 -12.81 15.79
N ILE A 59 -24.67 -12.96 15.32
CA ILE A 59 -23.57 -12.07 15.69
C ILE A 59 -23.81 -10.66 15.17
N ILE A 60 -24.06 -10.47 13.88
CA ILE A 60 -24.20 -9.13 13.32
C ILE A 60 -25.49 -8.42 13.76
N THR A 61 -26.52 -9.18 14.11
CA THR A 61 -27.75 -8.61 14.69
C THR A 61 -27.51 -8.11 16.10
N ARG A 62 -26.74 -8.86 16.90
CA ARG A 62 -26.45 -8.50 18.29
C ARG A 62 -25.28 -7.51 18.43
N TYR A 63 -24.30 -7.61 17.54
CA TYR A 63 -23.05 -6.85 17.54
C TYR A 63 -22.76 -6.30 16.14
N PRO A 64 -23.59 -5.36 15.64
CA PRO A 64 -23.47 -4.84 14.26
C PRO A 64 -22.11 -4.17 13.98
N GLU A 65 -21.42 -3.69 15.02
CA GLU A 65 -20.09 -3.11 14.94
C GLU A 65 -19.03 -4.10 14.45
N THR A 66 -19.28 -5.41 14.53
CA THR A 66 -18.36 -6.43 14.04
C THR A 66 -18.23 -6.43 12.52
N LEU A 67 -19.23 -5.92 11.80
CA LEU A 67 -19.21 -5.84 10.35
C LEU A 67 -17.99 -5.08 9.81
N LYS A 68 -17.51 -4.05 10.53
CA LYS A 68 -16.33 -3.26 10.10
C LYS A 68 -15.06 -4.11 9.93
N CYS A 69 -15.01 -5.29 10.56
CA CYS A 69 -13.88 -6.21 10.45
C CYS A 69 -13.94 -7.13 9.24
N ILE A 70 -15.09 -7.27 8.57
CA ILE A 70 -15.24 -8.16 7.42
C ILE A 70 -14.31 -7.78 6.26
N PRO A 71 -14.18 -6.49 5.85
CA PRO A 71 -13.24 -6.11 4.81
C PRO A 71 -11.80 -6.51 5.11
N LEU A 72 -11.38 -6.47 6.37
CA LEU A 72 -10.02 -6.85 6.78
C LEU A 72 -9.71 -8.33 6.49
N LEU A 73 -10.72 -9.20 6.54
CA LEU A 73 -10.57 -10.61 6.18
C LEU A 73 -10.28 -10.80 4.68
N LEU A 74 -10.58 -9.80 3.86
CA LEU A 74 -10.27 -9.72 2.43
C LEU A 74 -9.03 -8.86 2.14
N ALA A 75 -8.25 -8.49 3.14
CA ALA A 75 -7.12 -7.57 3.03
C ALA A 75 -7.51 -6.17 2.48
N VAL A 76 -8.74 -5.72 2.74
CA VAL A 76 -9.27 -4.42 2.35
C VAL A 76 -9.41 -3.55 3.60
N ARG A 77 -8.83 -2.35 3.60
CA ARG A 77 -8.91 -1.40 4.71
C ARG A 77 -10.12 -0.48 4.65
N GLU A 78 -10.69 -0.32 3.46
CA GLU A 78 -11.87 0.50 3.25
C GLU A 78 -13.11 -0.21 3.80
N ASN A 79 -13.97 0.56 4.48
CA ASN A 79 -15.25 0.03 4.97
C ASN A 79 -16.33 -0.09 3.89
N LYS A 80 -16.02 0.31 2.65
CA LYS A 80 -16.94 0.22 1.52
C LYS A 80 -16.33 -0.63 0.42
N ILE A 81 -17.06 -1.65 -0.01
CA ILE A 81 -16.64 -2.56 -1.09
C ILE A 81 -17.66 -2.52 -2.21
N TYR A 82 -17.17 -2.23 -3.42
CA TYR A 82 -17.95 -2.43 -4.65
C TYR A 82 -17.87 -3.89 -5.04
N ALA A 83 -19.02 -4.51 -5.23
CA ALA A 83 -19.14 -5.85 -5.75
C ALA A 83 -20.02 -5.82 -7.01
N GLN A 84 -19.67 -6.64 -7.97
CA GLN A 84 -20.47 -6.85 -9.18
C GLN A 84 -20.68 -8.35 -9.37
N ASP A 85 -21.92 -8.75 -9.58
CA ASP A 85 -22.30 -10.12 -9.86
C ASP A 85 -23.40 -10.15 -10.95
N GLU A 86 -24.01 -11.31 -11.16
CA GLU A 86 -25.10 -11.52 -12.12
C GLU A 86 -26.37 -10.71 -11.81
N ASP A 87 -26.57 -10.33 -10.54
CA ASP A 87 -27.70 -9.55 -10.07
C ASP A 87 -27.46 -8.03 -10.18
N GLY A 88 -26.23 -7.60 -10.49
CA GLY A 88 -25.88 -6.19 -10.73
C GLY A 88 -24.66 -5.69 -9.95
N GLN A 89 -24.66 -4.39 -9.71
CA GLN A 89 -23.58 -3.70 -8.97
C GLN A 89 -24.08 -3.27 -7.61
N PHE A 90 -23.28 -3.54 -6.58
CA PHE A 90 -23.61 -3.26 -5.17
C PHE A 90 -22.45 -2.54 -4.49
N LEU A 91 -22.81 -1.56 -3.68
CA LEU A 91 -21.86 -0.91 -2.76
C LEU A 91 -22.20 -1.32 -1.33
N TYR A 92 -21.44 -2.25 -0.77
CA TYR A 92 -21.58 -2.65 0.63
C TYR A 92 -20.90 -1.65 1.55
N ASP A 93 -21.60 -1.21 2.60
CA ASP A 93 -21.03 -0.39 3.66
C ASP A 93 -20.94 -1.24 4.95
N PHE A 94 -19.72 -1.52 5.38
CA PHE A 94 -19.43 -2.35 6.54
C PHE A 94 -19.31 -1.55 7.84
N LYS A 95 -19.32 -0.23 7.77
CA LYS A 95 -19.40 0.64 8.95
C LYS A 95 -20.84 0.88 9.37
N LYS A 96 -21.75 0.97 8.41
CA LYS A 96 -23.17 1.17 8.62
C LYS A 96 -23.93 0.32 7.63
N MET A 97 -24.54 -0.77 8.14
CA MET A 97 -25.30 -1.70 7.32
C MET A 97 -26.29 -0.95 6.43
N ASN A 98 -26.16 -1.08 5.11
CA ASN A 98 -26.99 -0.43 4.10
C ASN A 98 -27.87 -1.42 3.32
N TYR A 99 -27.73 -2.72 3.58
CA TYR A 99 -28.58 -3.79 3.07
C TYR A 99 -29.08 -4.65 4.24
N ASN A 100 -30.03 -5.55 3.97
CA ASN A 100 -30.48 -6.56 4.93
C ASN A 100 -29.39 -7.62 5.19
N VAL A 101 -29.58 -8.42 6.23
CA VAL A 101 -28.63 -9.45 6.65
C VAL A 101 -28.38 -10.49 5.55
N ASP A 102 -29.42 -10.87 4.80
CA ASP A 102 -29.30 -11.89 3.75
C ASP A 102 -28.35 -11.46 2.66
N ARG A 103 -28.32 -10.16 2.33
CA ARG A 103 -27.37 -9.63 1.35
C ARG A 103 -25.93 -9.68 1.85
N TYR A 104 -25.69 -9.44 3.14
CA TYR A 104 -24.36 -9.64 3.74
C TYR A 104 -23.95 -11.11 3.82
N LYS A 105 -24.90 -12.03 4.10
CA LYS A 105 -24.64 -13.47 3.99
C LYS A 105 -24.25 -13.88 2.59
N GLU A 106 -24.94 -13.34 1.59
CA GLU A 106 -24.62 -13.58 0.17
C GLU A 106 -23.20 -13.07 -0.16
N PHE A 107 -22.84 -11.87 0.31
CA PHE A 107 -21.48 -11.35 0.18
C PHE A 107 -20.45 -12.31 0.79
N MET A 108 -20.67 -12.75 2.02
CA MET A 108 -19.79 -13.70 2.71
C MET A 108 -19.64 -15.02 1.96
N ARG A 109 -20.72 -15.50 1.38
CA ARG A 109 -20.74 -16.75 0.58
C ARG A 109 -20.00 -16.56 -0.74
N LYS A 110 -20.35 -15.53 -1.52
CA LYS A 110 -19.74 -15.26 -2.83
C LYS A 110 -18.25 -14.93 -2.74
N THR A 111 -17.79 -14.30 -1.67
CA THR A 111 -16.36 -14.03 -1.43
C THR A 111 -15.59 -15.22 -0.87
N GLY A 112 -16.26 -16.31 -0.50
CA GLY A 112 -15.62 -17.49 0.10
C GLY A 112 -15.25 -17.29 1.58
N LEU A 113 -15.66 -16.20 2.22
CA LEU A 113 -15.33 -15.95 3.63
C LEU A 113 -15.96 -16.96 4.58
N PHE A 114 -17.16 -17.47 4.27
CA PHE A 114 -17.75 -18.54 5.06
C PHE A 114 -16.92 -19.82 4.98
N ASP A 115 -16.41 -20.17 3.81
CA ASP A 115 -15.54 -21.36 3.65
C ASP A 115 -14.22 -21.19 4.39
N LEU A 116 -13.63 -19.98 4.34
CA LEU A 116 -12.42 -19.66 5.07
C LEU A 116 -12.62 -19.85 6.59
N LEU A 117 -13.73 -19.42 7.13
CA LEU A 117 -14.04 -19.50 8.56
C LEU A 117 -14.43 -20.93 8.97
N GLN A 118 -15.23 -21.63 8.16
CA GLN A 118 -15.75 -22.96 8.45
C GLN A 118 -14.68 -24.04 8.41
N ASN A 119 -13.77 -23.96 7.43
CA ASN A 119 -12.77 -24.99 7.19
C ASN A 119 -11.49 -24.80 8.01
N HIS A 120 -11.50 -23.97 9.04
CA HIS A 120 -10.36 -23.71 9.91
C HIS A 120 -9.08 -23.31 9.16
N ILE A 121 -9.20 -22.62 8.02
CA ILE A 121 -8.04 -22.03 7.33
C ILE A 121 -7.34 -21.05 8.26
N THR A 122 -8.10 -20.45 9.19
CA THR A 122 -7.56 -19.68 10.32
C THR A 122 -8.11 -20.24 11.64
N GLY A 123 -7.27 -20.31 12.68
CA GLY A 123 -7.68 -20.69 14.03
C GLY A 123 -8.04 -19.49 14.92
N ASN A 124 -7.54 -18.31 14.54
CA ASN A 124 -7.76 -17.05 15.29
C ASN A 124 -7.74 -15.86 14.32
N LEU A 125 -8.81 -15.06 14.33
CA LEU A 125 -8.95 -13.91 13.43
C LEU A 125 -8.00 -12.76 13.77
N ILE A 126 -7.58 -12.62 15.04
CA ILE A 126 -6.59 -11.62 15.42
C ILE A 126 -5.25 -11.95 14.76
N ASP A 127 -4.80 -13.21 14.84
CA ASP A 127 -3.54 -13.64 14.24
C ASP A 127 -3.61 -13.56 12.71
N TYR A 128 -4.75 -13.94 12.13
CA TYR A 128 -4.98 -13.84 10.70
C TYR A 128 -4.90 -12.37 10.23
N VAL A 129 -5.63 -11.45 10.87
CA VAL A 129 -5.64 -10.02 10.51
C VAL A 129 -4.29 -9.38 10.79
N THR A 130 -3.56 -9.82 11.84
CA THR A 130 -2.18 -9.39 12.06
C THR A 130 -1.28 -9.75 10.89
N GLY A 131 -1.41 -10.96 10.37
CA GLY A 131 -0.70 -11.40 9.16
C GLY A 131 -1.09 -10.60 7.91
N VAL A 132 -2.38 -10.31 7.75
CA VAL A 132 -2.90 -9.45 6.66
C VAL A 132 -2.31 -8.04 6.76
N GLU A 133 -2.33 -7.42 7.94
CA GLU A 133 -1.77 -6.08 8.16
C GLU A 133 -0.27 -6.05 7.90
N ALA A 134 0.47 -7.07 8.33
CA ALA A 134 1.90 -7.20 8.03
C ALA A 134 2.16 -7.32 6.52
N GLY A 135 1.32 -8.09 5.81
CA GLY A 135 1.38 -8.22 4.36
C GLY A 135 1.10 -6.91 3.62
N LEU A 136 0.08 -6.17 4.05
CA LEU A 136 -0.25 -4.86 3.51
C LEU A 136 0.85 -3.83 3.80
N ASP A 137 1.50 -3.90 4.97
CA ASP A 137 2.62 -3.03 5.32
C ASP A 137 3.90 -3.36 4.52
N SER A 138 4.08 -4.61 4.11
CA SER A 138 5.16 -5.02 3.21
C SER A 138 5.11 -4.29 1.86
N ASN A 139 3.92 -3.99 1.33
CA ASN A 139 3.77 -3.15 0.15
C ASN A 139 4.14 -1.68 0.45
N ALA A 140 3.79 -1.17 1.62
CA ALA A 140 4.21 0.16 2.07
C ALA A 140 5.74 0.28 2.23
N ARG A 141 6.43 -0.81 2.60
CA ARG A 141 7.90 -0.87 2.65
C ARG A 141 8.56 -0.56 1.30
N LYS A 142 8.01 -1.10 0.19
CA LYS A 142 8.55 -0.81 -1.15
C LYS A 142 8.52 0.68 -1.45
N ASN A 143 7.43 1.35 -1.04
CA ASN A 143 7.29 2.79 -1.20
C ASN A 143 8.25 3.55 -0.27
N ARG A 144 8.42 3.09 0.99
CA ARG A 144 9.41 3.68 1.93
C ARG A 144 10.84 3.53 1.40
N GLY A 145 11.18 2.37 0.84
CA GLY A 145 12.49 2.14 0.21
C GLY A 145 12.75 3.07 -0.98
N GLY A 146 11.72 3.30 -1.81
CA GLY A 146 11.77 4.28 -2.90
C GLY A 146 12.04 5.70 -2.39
N HIS A 147 11.26 6.16 -1.41
CA HIS A 147 11.46 7.49 -0.81
C HIS A 147 12.82 7.66 -0.13
N LEU A 148 13.31 6.62 0.56
CA LEU A 148 14.65 6.67 1.16
C LEU A 148 15.74 6.84 0.09
N MET A 149 15.60 6.19 -1.06
CA MET A 149 16.52 6.35 -2.18
C MET A 149 16.41 7.76 -2.80
N GLU A 150 15.19 8.26 -2.97
CA GLU A 150 14.96 9.62 -3.44
C GLU A 150 15.61 10.64 -2.48
N ASP A 151 15.42 10.52 -1.17
CA ASP A 151 16.02 11.40 -0.17
C ASP A 151 17.56 11.36 -0.22
N LEU A 152 18.14 10.18 -0.41
CA LEU A 152 19.59 10.02 -0.56
C LEU A 152 20.11 10.72 -1.82
N VAL A 153 19.42 10.52 -2.95
CA VAL A 153 19.78 11.16 -4.22
C VAL A 153 19.58 12.68 -4.13
N GLU A 154 18.50 13.15 -3.50
CA GLU A 154 18.26 14.58 -3.27
C GLU A 154 19.43 15.22 -2.47
N LYS A 155 19.88 14.53 -1.42
CA LYS A 155 21.04 15.01 -0.64
C LYS A 155 22.28 15.16 -1.53
N TYR A 156 22.58 14.20 -2.40
CA TYR A 156 23.72 14.33 -3.32
C TYR A 156 23.56 15.45 -4.33
N ILE A 157 22.34 15.69 -4.83
CA ILE A 157 22.03 16.81 -5.73
C ILE A 157 22.31 18.13 -5.00
N GLN A 158 21.87 18.27 -3.74
CA GLN A 158 22.11 19.47 -2.91
C GLN A 158 23.59 19.64 -2.59
N GLU A 159 24.31 18.58 -2.21
CA GLU A 159 25.76 18.61 -1.98
C GLU A 159 26.57 18.99 -3.21
N ALA A 160 26.03 18.71 -4.41
CA ALA A 160 26.61 19.17 -5.68
C ALA A 160 26.31 20.66 -5.98
N GLY A 161 25.60 21.35 -5.11
CA GLY A 161 25.33 22.79 -5.19
C GLY A 161 24.05 23.14 -5.96
N PHE A 162 23.17 22.19 -6.22
CA PHE A 162 21.87 22.45 -6.81
C PHE A 162 20.85 22.83 -5.75
N GLU A 163 19.95 23.79 -6.08
CA GLU A 163 18.91 24.31 -5.21
C GLU A 163 17.53 23.85 -5.70
N LYS A 164 16.70 23.39 -4.76
CA LYS A 164 15.32 22.96 -5.05
C LYS A 164 14.50 24.09 -5.63
N ASP A 165 13.64 23.76 -6.60
CA ASP A 165 12.71 24.69 -7.30
C ASP A 165 13.42 25.81 -8.10
N ARG A 166 14.75 25.80 -8.14
CA ARG A 166 15.57 26.73 -8.91
C ARG A 166 16.26 26.03 -10.08
N ASN A 167 17.09 25.06 -9.80
CA ASN A 167 17.84 24.31 -10.79
C ASN A 167 17.70 22.78 -10.66
N TYR A 168 17.00 22.26 -9.62
CA TYR A 168 16.42 20.94 -9.65
C TYR A 168 14.99 20.94 -9.13
N PHE A 169 14.19 19.96 -9.61
CA PHE A 169 12.76 19.83 -9.34
C PHE A 169 12.46 18.35 -9.04
N LYS A 170 11.58 18.07 -8.08
CA LYS A 170 11.11 16.72 -7.74
C LYS A 170 9.79 16.40 -8.44
N GLU A 171 9.59 15.11 -8.71
CA GLU A 171 8.30 14.54 -9.17
C GLU A 171 7.69 15.24 -10.39
N MET A 172 8.52 15.61 -11.35
CA MET A 172 8.11 16.40 -12.48
C MET A 172 7.58 15.55 -13.63
N TYR A 173 6.38 15.83 -14.12
CA TYR A 173 5.85 15.14 -15.29
C TYR A 173 6.54 15.61 -16.58
N LEU A 174 6.66 14.69 -17.54
CA LEU A 174 7.26 14.95 -18.83
C LEU A 174 6.66 16.20 -19.51
N LYS A 175 5.34 16.36 -19.48
CA LYS A 175 4.65 17.53 -20.03
C LYS A 175 5.02 18.85 -19.35
N ASP A 176 5.31 18.80 -18.05
CA ASP A 176 5.73 20.00 -17.30
C ASP A 176 7.16 20.37 -17.65
N VAL A 177 8.02 19.37 -17.91
CA VAL A 177 9.40 19.55 -18.41
C VAL A 177 9.36 20.23 -19.80
N GLU A 178 8.55 19.71 -20.73
CA GLU A 178 8.39 20.26 -22.07
C GLU A 178 7.92 21.74 -22.00
N LYS A 179 6.89 21.99 -21.21
CA LYS A 179 6.32 23.32 -21.06
C LYS A 179 7.29 24.30 -20.41
N LYS A 180 8.02 23.86 -19.37
CA LYS A 180 8.91 24.75 -18.60
C LYS A 180 10.11 25.21 -19.40
N TRP A 181 10.66 24.36 -20.24
CA TRP A 181 11.89 24.67 -21.01
C TRP A 181 11.69 24.73 -22.52
N ASN A 182 10.44 24.64 -22.97
CA ASN A 182 10.07 24.71 -24.39
C ASN A 182 10.87 23.72 -25.25
N ILE A 183 10.89 22.45 -24.84
CA ILE A 183 11.58 21.35 -25.51
C ILE A 183 10.59 20.28 -25.93
N ASP A 184 10.87 19.56 -27.00
CA ASP A 184 10.08 18.43 -27.46
C ASP A 184 10.66 17.13 -26.92
N LEU A 185 9.90 16.43 -26.11
CA LEU A 185 10.23 15.12 -25.54
C LEU A 185 9.26 14.02 -26.03
N SER A 186 8.55 14.27 -27.11
CA SER A 186 7.57 13.32 -27.67
C SER A 186 8.17 11.93 -27.97
N ALA A 187 9.46 11.87 -28.32
CA ALA A 187 10.20 10.64 -28.54
C ALA A 187 10.34 9.77 -27.26
N LEU A 188 10.23 10.36 -26.07
CA LEU A 188 10.28 9.67 -24.78
C LEU A 188 8.88 9.28 -24.28
N SER A 189 7.84 9.71 -24.97
CA SER A 189 6.44 9.43 -24.62
C SER A 189 6.03 8.06 -25.16
N ASN A 190 5.42 7.21 -24.28
CA ASN A 190 4.78 5.95 -24.69
C ASN A 190 3.43 6.20 -25.37
N GLN A 191 3.40 7.02 -26.42
CA GLN A 191 2.19 7.30 -27.22
C GLN A 191 0.95 7.68 -26.38
N GLY A 192 1.15 8.39 -25.27
CA GLY A 192 0.07 8.91 -24.44
C GLY A 192 -0.62 7.88 -23.52
N LYS A 193 -0.13 6.64 -23.43
CA LYS A 193 -0.75 5.59 -22.59
C LYS A 193 -0.50 5.72 -21.11
N ALA A 194 0.56 6.42 -20.68
CA ALA A 194 0.82 6.73 -19.28
C ALA A 194 1.55 8.07 -19.16
N ALA A 195 1.18 8.87 -18.14
CA ALA A 195 1.89 10.09 -17.82
C ALA A 195 3.25 9.73 -17.21
N LYS A 196 4.35 9.93 -17.94
CA LYS A 196 5.69 9.68 -17.42
C LYS A 196 6.07 10.80 -16.45
N ARG A 197 6.48 10.42 -15.23
CA ARG A 197 6.98 11.31 -14.17
C ARG A 197 8.41 10.92 -13.86
N PHE A 198 9.26 11.91 -13.64
CA PHE A 198 10.65 11.74 -13.21
C PHE A 198 10.78 12.07 -11.74
N ASP A 199 11.58 11.33 -10.99
CA ASP A 199 11.82 11.60 -9.58
C ASP A 199 12.55 12.91 -9.38
N PHE A 200 13.57 13.20 -10.24
CA PHE A 200 14.23 14.48 -10.28
C PHE A 200 14.45 14.95 -11.72
N VAL A 201 14.38 16.27 -11.90
CA VAL A 201 14.82 16.95 -13.13
C VAL A 201 15.81 18.03 -12.71
N ILE A 202 17.03 17.96 -13.24
CA ILE A 202 18.13 18.90 -12.94
C ILE A 202 18.42 19.70 -14.19
N LYS A 203 18.40 21.05 -14.09
CA LYS A 203 18.74 21.96 -15.18
C LYS A 203 20.11 22.57 -14.91
N THR A 204 21.02 22.33 -15.81
CA THR A 204 22.31 23.04 -15.91
C THR A 204 22.27 24.04 -17.05
N ASP A 205 23.31 24.84 -17.21
CA ASP A 205 23.39 25.79 -18.33
C ASP A 205 23.39 25.09 -19.69
N GLN A 206 23.86 23.86 -19.74
CA GLN A 206 24.07 23.10 -21.00
C GLN A 206 23.01 22.01 -21.23
N MET A 207 22.51 21.37 -20.17
CA MET A 207 21.68 20.17 -20.28
C MET A 207 20.56 20.13 -19.26
N ILE A 208 19.56 19.30 -19.56
CA ILE A 208 18.53 18.87 -18.63
C ILE A 208 18.73 17.37 -18.36
N TYR A 209 18.87 17.00 -17.10
CA TYR A 209 18.97 15.62 -16.67
C TYR A 209 17.64 15.20 -16.06
N ALA A 210 17.08 14.11 -16.56
CA ALA A 210 15.93 13.44 -15.95
C ALA A 210 16.45 12.20 -15.22
N VAL A 211 16.16 12.11 -13.92
CA VAL A 211 16.66 11.07 -13.03
C VAL A 211 15.47 10.26 -12.50
N GLU A 212 15.58 8.95 -12.61
CA GLU A 212 14.70 7.98 -11.95
C GLU A 212 15.53 7.19 -10.94
N THR A 213 15.02 7.08 -9.72
CA THR A 213 15.70 6.39 -8.63
C THR A 213 15.07 5.01 -8.43
N ASN A 214 15.90 3.97 -8.41
CA ASN A 214 15.45 2.62 -8.14
C ASN A 214 16.30 2.00 -7.05
N PHE A 215 15.64 1.36 -6.08
CA PHE A 215 16.30 0.56 -5.07
C PHE A 215 16.25 -0.91 -5.49
N TYR A 216 17.40 -1.48 -5.75
CA TYR A 216 17.55 -2.93 -5.96
C TYR A 216 18.12 -3.53 -4.68
N ALA A 217 17.30 -4.30 -3.95
CA ALA A 217 17.82 -5.15 -2.89
C ALA A 217 18.56 -6.32 -3.54
N SER A 218 19.88 -6.41 -3.31
CA SER A 218 20.71 -7.56 -3.69
C SER A 218 20.46 -8.74 -2.77
#